data_ef4566f0daf5c62c11c4cd499b69f495
#
_entry.id   ef4566f0daf5c62c11c4cd499b69f495
#
_cell.length_a   1.000
_cell.length_b   1.000
_cell.length_c   1.000
_cell.angle_alpha   90.00
_cell.angle_beta   90.00
_cell.angle_gamma   90.00
#
_symmetry.space_group_name_H-M   'P 1'
#
loop_
_entity.id
_entity.type
_entity.pdbx_description
1 polymer ?
#
loop_
_entity_poly.entity_id
_entity_poly.type
_entity_poly.pdbx_seq_one_letter_code
_entity_poly.pdbx_strand_id
1 'polypeptide(L)'
;MSTQKQKLNKLAIFLIPIGIAVNVVGGQLAVLLKLPVFLDSIGTFVVGALCGWGPGLLVGLGCGLINAISLPTLLPYTVIGMLFGVLANLMAKKGMFSAVWKAPLNGIMIGIISTCIAVPITATLYGGFVGTGASVIVTTLMAAGWDVVPATFVSELTSELTDKIICLIIIFFVLKAMPARFVVKLPNGKYFIKED
;
A
#
# COMPACT_ATOMS: atom_id res chain seq x y z
N MET A 1 20.94 17.06 -16.94
CA MET A 1 19.90 16.12 -16.50
C MET A 1 18.58 16.50 -17.18
N SER A 2 18.21 15.86 -18.28
CA SER A 2 16.97 16.16 -18.99
C SER A 2 15.81 15.51 -18.22
N THR A 3 14.95 16.33 -17.63
CA THR A 3 13.67 15.90 -17.06
C THR A 3 12.78 15.47 -18.22
N GLN A 4 12.85 14.20 -18.63
CA GLN A 4 11.85 13.66 -19.55
C GLN A 4 10.49 13.78 -18.87
N LYS A 5 9.67 14.70 -19.37
CA LYS A 5 8.22 14.77 -19.07
C LYS A 5 7.65 13.39 -19.40
N GLN A 6 7.38 12.59 -18.38
CA GLN A 6 6.76 11.28 -18.53
C GLN A 6 5.33 11.52 -19.07
N LYS A 7 5.17 11.43 -20.41
CA LYS A 7 3.84 11.46 -21.04
C LYS A 7 3.04 10.29 -20.43
N LEU A 8 1.96 10.60 -19.75
CA LEU A 8 1.03 9.60 -19.23
C LEU A 8 0.58 8.70 -20.40
N ASN A 9 1.00 7.45 -20.36
CA ASN A 9 0.59 6.46 -21.36
C ASN A 9 -0.91 6.18 -21.17
N LYS A 10 -1.68 6.11 -22.26
CA LYS A 10 -3.13 5.82 -22.23
C LYS A 10 -3.45 4.58 -21.37
N LEU A 11 -2.61 3.53 -21.44
CA LEU A 11 -2.75 2.33 -20.60
C LEU A 11 -2.58 2.62 -19.11
N ALA A 12 -1.65 3.51 -18.73
CA ALA A 12 -1.47 3.89 -17.32
C ALA A 12 -2.71 4.60 -16.77
N ILE A 13 -3.39 5.42 -17.59
CA ILE A 13 -4.63 6.09 -17.20
C ILE A 13 -5.73 5.08 -16.89
N PHE A 14 -5.86 4.01 -17.69
CA PHE A 14 -6.85 2.95 -17.45
C PHE A 14 -6.53 2.10 -16.21
N LEU A 15 -5.24 1.94 -15.86
CA LEU A 15 -4.84 1.18 -14.69
C LEU A 15 -5.11 1.91 -13.36
N ILE A 16 -5.20 3.24 -13.36
CA ILE A 16 -5.50 4.01 -12.14
C ILE A 16 -6.85 3.60 -11.54
N PRO A 17 -7.99 3.69 -12.24
CA PRO A 17 -9.28 3.31 -11.66
C PRO A 17 -9.35 1.83 -11.29
N ILE A 18 -8.68 0.94 -12.02
CA ILE A 18 -8.61 -0.48 -11.69
C ILE A 18 -7.85 -0.66 -10.37
N GLY A 19 -6.70 0.01 -10.21
CA GLY A 19 -5.93 -0.03 -8.96
C GLY A 19 -6.70 0.51 -7.77
N ILE A 20 -7.45 1.61 -7.96
CA ILE A 20 -8.33 2.16 -6.92
C ILE A 20 -9.40 1.12 -6.54
N ALA A 21 -10.08 0.52 -7.53
CA ALA A 21 -11.13 -0.47 -7.27
C ALA A 21 -10.62 -1.68 -6.49
N VAL A 22 -9.46 -2.22 -6.86
CA VAL A 22 -8.82 -3.34 -6.14
C VAL A 22 -8.54 -2.96 -4.68
N ASN A 23 -7.98 -1.80 -4.44
CA ASN A 23 -7.68 -1.32 -3.09
C ASN A 23 -8.94 -1.09 -2.25
N VAL A 24 -9.96 -0.43 -2.83
CA VAL A 24 -11.22 -0.15 -2.13
C VAL A 24 -11.92 -1.44 -1.75
N VAL A 25 -12.00 -2.41 -2.66
CA VAL A 25 -12.60 -3.72 -2.37
C VAL A 25 -11.83 -4.45 -1.28
N GLY A 26 -10.50 -4.50 -1.38
CA GLY A 26 -9.65 -5.12 -0.36
C GLY A 26 -9.80 -4.46 1.01
N GLY A 27 -9.74 -3.13 1.07
CA GLY A 27 -9.90 -2.35 2.29
C GLY A 27 -11.28 -2.50 2.93
N GLN A 28 -12.35 -2.43 2.13
CA GLN A 28 -13.71 -2.63 2.64
C GLN A 28 -13.94 -4.04 3.18
N LEU A 29 -13.40 -5.07 2.53
CA LEU A 29 -13.45 -6.44 3.03
C LEU A 29 -12.70 -6.57 4.36
N ALA A 30 -11.53 -5.97 4.49
CA ALA A 30 -10.76 -6.00 5.73
C ALA A 30 -11.52 -5.33 6.89
N VAL A 31 -12.13 -4.17 6.64
CA VAL A 31 -12.94 -3.44 7.63
C VAL A 31 -14.20 -4.23 8.02
N LEU A 32 -14.95 -4.75 7.05
CA LEU A 32 -16.16 -5.53 7.28
C LEU A 32 -15.90 -6.81 8.11
N LEU A 33 -14.81 -7.49 7.82
CA LEU A 33 -14.41 -8.72 8.51
C LEU A 33 -13.61 -8.44 9.79
N LYS A 34 -13.37 -7.15 10.13
CA LYS A 34 -12.56 -6.71 11.28
C LYS A 34 -11.17 -7.38 11.31
N LEU A 35 -10.58 -7.56 10.13
CA LEU A 35 -9.25 -8.15 10.02
C LEU A 35 -8.18 -7.16 10.54
N PRO A 36 -7.15 -7.63 11.23
CA PRO A 36 -6.01 -6.81 11.65
C PRO A 36 -5.01 -6.62 10.50
N VAL A 37 -5.51 -6.41 9.29
CA VAL A 37 -4.79 -6.10 8.04
C VAL A 37 -5.62 -5.12 7.22
N PHE A 38 -5.01 -4.43 6.28
CA PHE A 38 -5.69 -3.35 5.54
C PHE A 38 -6.07 -3.75 4.11
N LEU A 39 -5.23 -4.51 3.40
CA LEU A 39 -5.42 -5.02 2.03
C LEU A 39 -5.75 -3.93 0.97
N ASP A 40 -5.50 -2.69 1.28
CA ASP A 40 -5.87 -1.50 0.48
C ASP A 40 -4.70 -0.88 -0.30
N SER A 41 -3.60 -1.61 -0.44
CA SER A 41 -2.37 -1.11 -1.07
C SER A 41 -1.93 -1.88 -2.31
N ILE A 42 -2.53 -3.03 -2.62
CA ILE A 42 -2.15 -3.92 -3.73
C ILE A 42 -2.17 -3.17 -5.07
N GLY A 43 -3.29 -2.51 -5.39
CA GLY A 43 -3.44 -1.74 -6.62
C GLY A 43 -2.44 -0.57 -6.71
N THR A 44 -2.18 0.12 -5.59
CA THR A 44 -1.21 1.21 -5.51
C THR A 44 0.20 0.73 -5.87
N PHE A 45 0.63 -0.39 -5.28
CA PHE A 45 1.94 -0.96 -5.58
C PHE A 45 2.05 -1.46 -7.01
N VAL A 46 1.03 -2.15 -7.54
CA VAL A 46 1.02 -2.66 -8.93
C VAL A 46 1.10 -1.50 -9.92
N VAL A 47 0.25 -0.49 -9.76
CA VAL A 47 0.22 0.67 -10.66
C VAL A 47 1.48 1.52 -10.51
N GLY A 48 1.94 1.76 -9.29
CA GLY A 48 3.19 2.49 -9.03
C GLY A 48 4.42 1.81 -9.61
N ALA A 49 4.50 0.49 -9.47
CA ALA A 49 5.59 -0.31 -10.03
C ALA A 49 5.61 -0.31 -11.56
N LEU A 50 4.46 -0.48 -12.21
CA LEU A 50 4.35 -0.61 -13.67
C LEU A 50 4.26 0.72 -14.40
N CYS A 51 3.56 1.71 -13.85
CA CYS A 51 3.23 2.97 -14.54
C CYS A 51 4.04 4.16 -14.04
N GLY A 52 4.76 4.01 -12.92
CA GLY A 52 5.56 5.08 -12.34
C GLY A 52 4.91 5.75 -11.13
N TRP A 53 5.66 6.66 -10.50
CA TRP A 53 5.28 7.28 -9.23
C TRP A 53 3.97 8.10 -9.30
N GLY A 54 3.75 8.83 -10.40
CA GLY A 54 2.58 9.70 -10.54
C GLY A 54 1.26 8.91 -10.56
N PRO A 55 1.06 7.93 -11.48
CA PRO A 55 -0.10 7.03 -11.44
C PRO A 55 -0.27 6.29 -10.12
N GLY A 56 0.83 5.79 -9.51
CA GLY A 56 0.77 5.14 -8.19
C GLY A 56 0.27 6.07 -7.08
N LEU A 57 0.75 7.31 -7.06
CA LEU A 57 0.30 8.34 -6.13
C LEU A 57 -1.19 8.64 -6.30
N LEU A 58 -1.69 8.74 -7.55
CA LEU A 58 -3.09 8.98 -7.83
C LEU A 58 -3.98 7.80 -7.38
N VAL A 59 -3.50 6.56 -7.49
CA VAL A 59 -4.22 5.40 -6.93
C VAL A 59 -4.31 5.48 -5.42
N GLY A 60 -3.20 5.78 -4.72
CA GLY A 60 -3.19 5.94 -3.27
C GLY A 60 -4.12 7.06 -2.79
N LEU A 61 -4.08 8.22 -3.48
CA LEU A 61 -4.97 9.35 -3.20
C LEU A 61 -6.44 8.97 -3.41
N GLY A 62 -6.77 8.42 -4.58
CA GLY A 62 -8.16 8.05 -4.93
C GLY A 62 -8.72 6.99 -3.98
N CYS A 63 -7.93 5.97 -3.63
CA CYS A 63 -8.32 4.95 -2.66
C CYS A 63 -8.60 5.57 -1.27
N GLY A 64 -7.67 6.41 -0.76
CA GLY A 64 -7.82 7.05 0.54
C GLY A 64 -9.06 7.94 0.61
N LEU A 65 -9.34 8.72 -0.43
CA LEU A 65 -10.54 9.56 -0.48
C LEU A 65 -11.84 8.73 -0.50
N ILE A 66 -11.88 7.64 -1.26
CA ILE A 66 -13.07 6.77 -1.33
C ILE A 66 -13.27 6.03 0.00
N ASN A 67 -12.20 5.48 0.59
CA ASN A 67 -12.29 4.80 1.88
C ASN A 67 -12.73 5.77 3.01
N ALA A 68 -12.32 7.03 2.95
CA ALA A 68 -12.74 8.05 3.89
C ALA A 68 -14.24 8.40 3.82
N ILE A 69 -14.92 8.10 2.70
CA ILE A 69 -16.38 8.24 2.61
C ILE A 69 -17.07 7.22 3.55
N SER A 70 -16.55 5.99 3.58
CA SER A 70 -17.10 4.92 4.42
C SER A 70 -16.64 5.03 5.88
N LEU A 71 -15.39 5.43 6.09
CA LEU A 71 -14.77 5.59 7.40
C LEU A 71 -13.89 6.85 7.43
N PRO A 72 -14.45 8.01 7.85
CA PRO A 72 -13.74 9.31 7.79
C PRO A 72 -12.41 9.35 8.54
N THR A 73 -12.23 8.52 9.56
CA THR A 73 -10.98 8.39 10.31
C THR A 73 -9.81 7.91 9.45
N LEU A 74 -10.07 7.35 8.25
CA LEU A 74 -9.04 6.91 7.33
C LEU A 74 -8.43 8.05 6.48
N LEU A 75 -9.03 9.24 6.48
CA LEU A 75 -8.57 10.35 5.63
C LEU A 75 -7.10 10.72 5.84
N PRO A 76 -6.57 10.88 7.06
CA PRO A 76 -5.16 11.23 7.27
C PRO A 76 -4.18 10.17 6.74
N TYR A 77 -4.58 8.90 6.69
CA TYR A 77 -3.74 7.80 6.19
C TYR A 77 -3.60 7.79 4.66
N THR A 78 -4.36 8.61 3.95
CA THR A 78 -4.21 8.82 2.50
C THR A 78 -2.78 9.17 2.10
N VAL A 79 -2.06 9.92 2.96
CA VAL A 79 -0.65 10.27 2.74
C VAL A 79 0.23 9.01 2.65
N ILE A 80 -0.04 7.99 3.47
CA ILE A 80 0.67 6.71 3.45
C ILE A 80 0.41 5.99 2.12
N GLY A 81 -0.86 5.94 1.68
CA GLY A 81 -1.22 5.37 0.38
C GLY A 81 -0.52 6.06 -0.80
N MET A 82 -0.43 7.39 -0.78
CA MET A 82 0.31 8.16 -1.79
C MET A 82 1.81 7.82 -1.77
N LEU A 83 2.40 7.71 -0.59
CA LEU A 83 3.81 7.33 -0.40
C LEU A 83 4.08 5.93 -0.97
N PHE A 84 3.19 4.97 -0.77
CA PHE A 84 3.32 3.62 -1.35
C PHE A 84 3.43 3.65 -2.87
N GLY A 85 2.69 4.52 -3.56
CA GLY A 85 2.80 4.68 -5.01
C GLY A 85 4.18 5.14 -5.46
N VAL A 86 4.80 6.05 -4.72
CA VAL A 86 6.17 6.53 -4.97
C VAL A 86 7.19 5.43 -4.67
N LEU A 87 7.06 4.77 -3.51
CA LEU A 87 7.95 3.69 -3.10
C LEU A 87 7.89 2.50 -4.07
N ALA A 88 6.71 2.13 -4.57
CA ALA A 88 6.53 1.08 -5.55
C ALA A 88 7.34 1.32 -6.83
N ASN A 89 7.35 2.56 -7.33
CA ASN A 89 8.17 2.94 -8.49
C ASN A 89 9.68 2.83 -8.19
N LEU A 90 10.12 3.25 -7.00
CA LEU A 90 11.52 3.13 -6.61
C LEU A 90 11.93 1.66 -6.46
N MET A 91 11.07 0.84 -5.87
CA MET A 91 11.27 -0.60 -5.70
C MET A 91 11.37 -1.31 -7.06
N ALA A 92 10.50 -0.95 -8.03
CA ALA A 92 10.56 -1.49 -9.39
C ALA A 92 11.91 -1.17 -10.06
N LYS A 93 12.36 0.08 -9.99
CA LYS A 93 13.65 0.51 -10.55
C LYS A 93 14.85 -0.20 -9.92
N LYS A 94 14.77 -0.58 -8.66
CA LYS A 94 15.81 -1.32 -7.94
C LYS A 94 15.69 -2.85 -8.09
N GLY A 95 14.77 -3.35 -8.92
CA GLY A 95 14.55 -4.78 -9.11
C GLY A 95 14.10 -5.52 -7.85
N MET A 96 13.40 -4.83 -6.94
CA MET A 96 12.96 -5.41 -5.68
C MET A 96 11.81 -6.41 -5.85
N PHE A 97 11.16 -6.43 -7.02
CA PHE A 97 10.13 -7.41 -7.41
C PHE A 97 10.69 -8.58 -8.23
N SER A 98 12.02 -8.77 -8.32
CA SER A 98 12.64 -9.78 -9.19
C SER A 98 12.55 -11.21 -8.66
N ALA A 99 12.38 -11.42 -7.35
CA ALA A 99 12.34 -12.73 -6.72
C ALA A 99 11.35 -12.76 -5.55
N VAL A 100 10.71 -13.93 -5.35
CA VAL A 100 9.66 -14.09 -4.33
C VAL A 100 10.19 -13.87 -2.91
N TRP A 101 11.42 -14.28 -2.61
CA TRP A 101 12.01 -14.12 -1.29
C TRP A 101 12.26 -12.64 -0.91
N LYS A 102 12.32 -11.73 -1.90
CA LYS A 102 12.42 -10.29 -1.65
C LYS A 102 11.09 -9.68 -1.19
N ALA A 103 9.96 -10.32 -1.49
CA ALA A 103 8.64 -9.78 -1.12
C ALA A 103 8.47 -9.61 0.40
N PRO A 104 8.76 -10.61 1.27
CA PRO A 104 8.68 -10.41 2.71
C PRO A 104 9.66 -9.35 3.24
N LEU A 105 10.89 -9.30 2.72
CA LEU A 105 11.87 -8.27 3.12
C LEU A 105 11.38 -6.86 2.78
N ASN A 106 10.82 -6.69 1.58
CA ASN A 106 10.20 -5.45 1.17
C ASN A 106 8.98 -5.12 2.03
N GLY A 107 8.18 -6.14 2.40
CA GLY A 107 7.04 -6.01 3.30
C GLY A 107 7.44 -5.48 4.66
N ILE A 108 8.50 -6.02 5.25
CA ILE A 108 9.06 -5.53 6.52
C ILE A 108 9.50 -4.07 6.39
N MET A 109 10.25 -3.73 5.35
CA MET A 109 10.71 -2.37 5.12
C MET A 109 9.55 -1.38 4.99
N ILE A 110 8.55 -1.70 4.18
CA ILE A 110 7.38 -0.85 3.96
C ILE A 110 6.51 -0.79 5.22
N GLY A 111 6.31 -1.92 5.91
CA GLY A 111 5.57 -1.99 7.17
C GLY A 111 6.17 -1.11 8.27
N ILE A 112 7.50 -1.06 8.40
CA ILE A 112 8.17 -0.16 9.34
C ILE A 112 7.96 1.31 8.93
N ILE A 113 8.11 1.64 7.66
CA ILE A 113 7.91 3.01 7.16
C ILE A 113 6.47 3.47 7.43
N SER A 114 5.47 2.65 7.11
CA SER A 114 4.06 3.00 7.35
C SER A 114 3.75 3.11 8.84
N THR A 115 4.26 2.20 9.68
CA THR A 115 4.09 2.26 11.14
C THR A 115 4.61 3.58 11.71
N CYS A 116 5.79 4.04 11.28
CA CYS A 116 6.36 5.31 11.73
C CYS A 116 5.46 6.52 11.43
N ILE A 117 4.63 6.44 10.39
CA ILE A 117 3.68 7.50 10.02
C ILE A 117 2.32 7.26 10.67
N ALA A 118 1.86 6.01 10.71
CA ALA A 118 0.54 5.65 11.24
C ALA A 118 0.44 5.86 12.75
N VAL A 119 1.47 5.47 13.53
CA VAL A 119 1.44 5.58 15.00
C VAL A 119 1.17 7.01 15.50
N PRO A 120 1.86 8.05 15.03
CA PRO A 120 1.54 9.42 15.43
C PRO A 120 0.10 9.80 15.08
N ILE A 121 -0.39 9.43 13.89
CA ILE A 121 -1.76 9.73 13.45
C ILE A 121 -2.76 9.03 14.37
N THR A 122 -2.62 7.72 14.55
CA THR A 122 -3.53 6.89 15.35
C THR A 122 -3.54 7.31 16.81
N ALA A 123 -2.38 7.55 17.42
CA ALA A 123 -2.28 7.89 18.82
C ALA A 123 -2.75 9.33 19.11
N THR A 124 -2.36 10.31 18.28
CA THR A 124 -2.62 11.74 18.58
C THR A 124 -4.00 12.21 18.13
N LEU A 125 -4.47 11.76 16.96
CA LEU A 125 -5.76 12.19 16.41
C LEU A 125 -6.93 11.35 16.91
N TYR A 126 -6.71 10.07 17.21
CA TYR A 126 -7.78 9.11 17.47
C TYR A 126 -7.65 8.38 18.82
N GLY A 127 -6.64 8.71 19.63
CA GLY A 127 -6.44 8.07 20.93
C GLY A 127 -6.32 6.53 20.82
N GLY A 128 -5.80 6.03 19.69
CA GLY A 128 -5.64 4.61 19.43
C GLY A 128 -6.83 3.93 18.74
N PHE A 129 -7.99 4.59 18.61
CA PHE A 129 -9.21 3.97 18.05
C PHE A 129 -9.60 4.58 16.71
N VAL A 130 -9.30 3.89 15.62
CA VAL A 130 -9.61 4.31 14.24
C VAL A 130 -10.90 3.67 13.70
N GLY A 131 -11.33 2.53 14.28
CA GLY A 131 -12.49 1.77 13.84
C GLY A 131 -12.16 0.61 12.89
N THR A 132 -10.89 0.30 12.69
CA THR A 132 -10.40 -0.86 11.93
C THR A 132 -10.17 -2.07 12.84
N GLY A 133 -9.84 -3.23 12.26
CA GLY A 133 -9.47 -4.43 13.03
C GLY A 133 -8.24 -4.22 13.94
N ALA A 134 -7.29 -3.38 13.55
CA ALA A 134 -6.15 -3.00 14.37
C ALA A 134 -6.56 -2.33 15.69
N SER A 135 -7.67 -1.58 15.71
CA SER A 135 -8.20 -0.94 16.93
C SER A 135 -8.58 -1.94 18.02
N VAL A 136 -8.91 -3.18 17.66
CA VAL A 136 -9.20 -4.25 18.64
C VAL A 136 -7.95 -4.60 19.43
N ILE A 137 -6.79 -4.63 18.78
CA ILE A 137 -5.50 -4.89 19.45
C ILE A 137 -5.18 -3.75 20.40
N VAL A 138 -5.31 -2.50 19.96
CA VAL A 138 -5.05 -1.32 20.81
C VAL A 138 -5.95 -1.34 22.04
N THR A 139 -7.27 -1.50 21.87
CA THR A 139 -8.22 -1.49 23.00
C THR A 139 -7.96 -2.63 23.98
N THR A 140 -7.55 -3.80 23.50
CA THR A 140 -7.20 -4.95 24.36
C THR A 140 -5.94 -4.66 25.19
N LEU A 141 -4.91 -4.06 24.58
CA LEU A 141 -3.68 -3.69 25.30
C LEU A 141 -3.94 -2.58 26.32
N MET A 142 -4.75 -1.58 25.96
CA MET A 142 -5.14 -0.52 26.90
C MET A 142 -5.98 -1.07 28.08
N ALA A 143 -6.86 -2.02 27.83
CA ALA A 143 -7.59 -2.72 28.89
C ALA A 143 -6.68 -3.53 29.83
N ALA A 144 -5.51 -3.96 29.31
CA ALA A 144 -4.45 -4.61 30.09
C ALA A 144 -3.53 -3.61 30.82
N GLY A 145 -3.85 -2.30 30.78
CA GLY A 145 -3.10 -1.25 31.50
C GLY A 145 -1.96 -0.60 30.71
N TRP A 146 -1.90 -0.79 29.39
CA TRP A 146 -0.91 -0.12 28.55
C TRP A 146 -1.33 1.30 28.23
N ASP A 147 -0.36 2.20 28.13
CA ASP A 147 -0.58 3.55 27.60
C ASP A 147 -0.92 3.51 26.10
N VAL A 148 -1.64 4.55 25.62
CA VAL A 148 -2.10 4.67 24.22
C VAL A 148 -0.97 4.52 23.22
N VAL A 149 0.16 5.21 23.42
CA VAL A 149 1.26 5.23 22.44
C VAL A 149 1.91 3.86 22.26
N PRO A 150 2.38 3.17 23.30
CA PRO A 150 2.94 1.82 23.14
C PRO A 150 1.91 0.79 22.66
N ALA A 151 0.63 0.87 23.09
CA ALA A 151 -0.42 -0.01 22.61
C ALA A 151 -0.65 0.19 21.10
N THR A 152 -0.72 1.44 20.64
CA THR A 152 -0.85 1.79 19.22
C THR A 152 0.36 1.31 18.43
N PHE A 153 1.58 1.52 18.94
CA PHE A 153 2.80 1.08 18.26
C PHE A 153 2.81 -0.43 18.01
N VAL A 154 2.50 -1.23 18.99
CA VAL A 154 2.47 -2.70 18.86
C VAL A 154 1.38 -3.12 17.87
N SER A 155 0.20 -2.50 17.94
CA SER A 155 -0.91 -2.79 17.04
C SER A 155 -0.58 -2.45 15.58
N GLU A 156 -0.12 -1.22 15.34
CA GLU A 156 0.21 -0.76 13.98
C GLU A 156 1.37 -1.56 13.40
N LEU A 157 2.42 -1.80 14.18
CA LEU A 157 3.57 -2.60 13.72
C LEU A 157 3.15 -4.01 13.32
N THR A 158 2.35 -4.68 14.15
CA THR A 158 1.88 -6.04 13.87
C THR A 158 0.98 -6.07 12.63
N SER A 159 0.03 -5.15 12.55
CA SER A 159 -0.93 -5.06 11.44
C SER A 159 -0.23 -4.68 10.13
N GLU A 160 0.63 -3.67 10.15
CA GLU A 160 1.34 -3.20 8.96
C GLU A 160 2.36 -4.23 8.44
N LEU A 161 3.12 -4.88 9.32
CA LEU A 161 4.04 -5.92 8.89
C LEU A 161 3.30 -7.08 8.24
N THR A 162 2.24 -7.58 8.89
CA THR A 162 1.42 -8.68 8.36
C THR A 162 0.80 -8.30 7.02
N ASP A 163 0.17 -7.12 6.95
CA ASP A 163 -0.46 -6.62 5.73
C ASP A 163 0.54 -6.47 4.58
N LYS A 164 1.67 -5.81 4.82
CA LYS A 164 2.61 -5.52 3.72
C LYS A 164 3.35 -6.76 3.23
N ILE A 165 3.64 -7.73 4.12
CA ILE A 165 4.20 -9.01 3.70
C ILE A 165 3.20 -9.75 2.80
N ILE A 166 1.94 -9.86 3.22
CA ILE A 166 0.89 -10.53 2.42
C ILE A 166 0.69 -9.80 1.09
N CYS A 167 0.49 -8.49 1.13
CA CYS A 167 0.27 -7.67 -0.07
C CYS A 167 1.43 -7.81 -1.06
N LEU A 168 2.69 -7.72 -0.62
CA LEU A 168 3.84 -7.78 -1.53
C LEU A 168 4.09 -9.18 -2.10
N ILE A 169 3.71 -10.24 -1.39
CA ILE A 169 3.69 -11.60 -1.95
C ILE A 169 2.64 -11.68 -3.06
N ILE A 170 1.43 -11.19 -2.82
CA ILE A 170 0.35 -11.16 -3.83
C ILE A 170 0.80 -10.33 -5.05
N ILE A 171 1.36 -9.15 -4.81
CA ILE A 171 1.85 -8.26 -5.87
C ILE A 171 2.92 -8.93 -6.72
N PHE A 172 3.86 -9.65 -6.10
CA PHE A 172 4.87 -10.42 -6.84
C PHE A 172 4.23 -11.41 -7.82
N PHE A 173 3.25 -12.19 -7.38
CA PHE A 173 2.55 -13.14 -8.24
C PHE A 173 1.72 -12.44 -9.32
N VAL A 174 1.04 -11.35 -8.99
CA VAL A 174 0.29 -10.53 -9.96
C VAL A 174 1.21 -10.01 -11.05
N LEU A 175 2.34 -9.40 -10.68
CA LEU A 175 3.31 -8.88 -11.64
C LEU A 175 3.91 -9.98 -12.53
N LYS A 176 4.19 -11.15 -11.95
CA LYS A 176 4.73 -12.30 -12.68
C LYS A 176 3.70 -12.95 -13.62
N ALA A 177 2.41 -12.93 -13.26
CA ALA A 177 1.33 -13.49 -14.08
C ALA A 177 0.95 -12.58 -15.26
N MET A 178 1.38 -11.32 -15.27
CA MET A 178 1.05 -10.39 -16.36
C MET A 178 1.74 -10.77 -17.66
N PRO A 179 1.00 -10.81 -18.80
CA PRO A 179 1.59 -11.11 -20.10
C PRO A 179 2.66 -10.09 -20.49
N ALA A 180 3.83 -10.54 -20.95
CA ALA A 180 4.93 -9.67 -21.37
C ALA A 180 4.49 -8.63 -22.41
N ARG A 181 3.61 -9.02 -23.35
CA ARG A 181 3.01 -8.15 -24.37
C ARG A 181 2.27 -6.93 -23.79
N PHE A 182 1.73 -7.05 -22.56
CA PHE A 182 1.06 -5.96 -21.86
C PHE A 182 2.08 -5.10 -21.11
N VAL A 183 2.98 -5.76 -20.38
CA VAL A 183 3.99 -5.11 -19.53
C VAL A 183 4.93 -4.22 -20.36
N VAL A 184 5.36 -4.65 -21.55
CA VAL A 184 6.23 -3.87 -22.47
C VAL A 184 5.63 -2.49 -22.81
N LYS A 185 4.31 -2.37 -22.86
CA LYS A 185 3.62 -1.13 -23.20
C LYS A 185 3.56 -0.12 -22.06
N LEU A 186 3.96 -0.52 -20.84
CA LEU A 186 3.91 0.32 -19.66
C LEU A 186 5.25 1.04 -19.42
N PRO A 187 5.22 2.24 -18.83
CA PRO A 187 6.42 3.08 -18.64
C PRO A 187 7.59 2.39 -17.94
N ASN A 188 7.30 1.54 -16.96
CA ASN A 188 8.29 0.81 -16.19
C ASN A 188 8.44 -0.66 -16.63
N GLY A 189 7.79 -1.07 -17.73
CA GLY A 189 7.78 -2.45 -18.20
C GLY A 189 9.17 -3.07 -18.38
N LYS A 190 10.15 -2.28 -18.79
CA LYS A 190 11.55 -2.68 -18.94
C LYS A 190 12.19 -3.30 -17.68
N TYR A 191 11.68 -2.99 -16.47
CA TYR A 191 12.23 -3.53 -15.22
C TYR A 191 11.68 -4.94 -14.89
N PHE A 192 10.69 -5.41 -15.63
CA PHE A 192 9.99 -6.68 -15.40
C PHE A 192 10.21 -7.72 -16.51
N ILE A 193 10.83 -7.33 -17.61
CA ILE A 193 11.12 -8.19 -18.73
C ILE A 193 12.62 -8.44 -18.73
N LYS A 194 13.03 -9.71 -18.72
CA LYS A 194 14.41 -10.07 -19.02
C LYS A 194 14.61 -9.84 -20.51
N GLU A 195 15.60 -9.04 -20.86
CA GLU A 195 16.19 -9.07 -22.21
C GLU A 195 16.90 -10.43 -22.31
N ASP A 196 16.36 -11.32 -23.18
CA ASP A 196 17.05 -12.54 -23.59
C ASP A 196 18.23 -12.21 -24.49
#